data_53e8e3fc0d8fdceff80e51d84063488b
#
_entry.id   53e8e3fc0d8fdceff80e51d84063488b
#
_cell.length_a   1.000
_cell.length_b   1.000
_cell.length_c   1.000
_cell.angle_alpha   90.00
_cell.angle_beta   90.00
_cell.angle_gamma   90.00
#
_symmetry.space_group_name_H-M   'P 1'
#
loop_
_entity.id
_entity.type
_entity.pdbx_description
1 polymer ?
#
loop_
_entity_poly.entity_id
_entity_poly.type
_entity_poly.pdbx_seq_one_letter_code
_entity_poly.pdbx_strand_id
1 'polypeptide(L)'
;MKNPELLSRLQASFIGSDTQYPTVDGKRGPRTYLDSAASTLMMKPAFNVGHKFLTHYASTHSDMHYSAKGATKAFAWAHKRVLDFVGASEEKYCAFFAGNGATAGFNRMATSLSKIRPERDLVLISEMEHHSNDLPHREHNYQVIHVPCKGEFESYGGFNMNCLEESIQKHGENVNYIAVTGASNVTGTITPLKEVTKIVHSVGAYTIVDASQMIAHTPVNMDEADLDVLVFSGHKIYAPGSPGVVIAKKSLLNKISPSELGGGMVDDVSLEEYIPTRNLPDREEAGTPNIVGAITLGAVLDLLIQVGMDNVREKEISLIGYTWNNLTLLEGVTVYGPNPAEVPRTGTISFNINGFDHGLAAAALNDYHNIQLRNGCFCAHPYVRELLKRELWEIDLDPDDPNIETLIERKRGMVR
;
A
#
# COMPACT_ATOMS: atom_id res chain seq x y z
N MET A 1 -16.13 0.53 22.17
CA MET A 1 -16.42 1.96 21.88
C MET A 1 -15.16 2.56 21.26
N LYS A 2 -15.31 3.22 20.12
CA LYS A 2 -14.22 3.95 19.46
C LYS A 2 -13.83 5.16 20.32
N ASN A 3 -12.53 5.42 20.48
CA ASN A 3 -12.02 6.45 21.40
C ASN A 3 -11.28 7.56 20.64
N PRO A 4 -11.96 8.67 20.30
CA PRO A 4 -11.32 9.79 19.57
C PRO A 4 -10.24 10.51 20.42
N GLU A 5 -10.31 10.49 21.74
CA GLU A 5 -9.25 11.07 22.60
C GLU A 5 -7.94 10.29 22.46
N LEU A 6 -8.03 8.97 22.23
CA LEU A 6 -6.85 8.15 21.98
C LEU A 6 -6.11 8.60 20.69
N LEU A 7 -6.83 9.03 19.64
CA LEU A 7 -6.23 9.57 18.43
C LEU A 7 -5.31 10.76 18.74
N SER A 8 -5.79 11.74 19.50
CA SER A 8 -5.01 12.91 19.89
C SER A 8 -3.76 12.54 20.71
N ARG A 9 -3.87 11.54 21.59
CA ARG A 9 -2.72 11.04 22.37
C ARG A 9 -1.69 10.31 21.51
N LEU A 10 -2.14 9.56 20.51
CA LEU A 10 -1.25 8.84 19.59
C LEU A 10 -0.50 9.78 18.66
N GLN A 11 -1.07 10.91 18.24
CA GLN A 11 -0.41 11.91 17.41
C GLN A 11 0.90 12.43 18.02
N ALA A 12 1.01 12.49 19.34
CA ALA A 12 2.23 12.87 20.04
C ALA A 12 3.17 11.68 20.35
N SER A 13 2.85 10.46 19.88
CA SER A 13 3.51 9.23 20.32
C SER A 13 4.37 8.56 19.26
N PHE A 14 4.89 9.32 18.28
CA PHE A 14 5.77 8.79 17.25
C PHE A 14 7.23 9.00 17.60
N ILE A 15 8.04 7.93 17.40
CA ILE A 15 9.49 7.99 17.66
C ILE A 15 10.13 8.94 16.64
N GLY A 16 10.84 9.95 17.15
CA GLY A 16 11.58 10.91 16.37
C GLY A 16 10.76 12.04 15.75
N SER A 17 9.48 12.20 16.09
CA SER A 17 8.66 13.34 15.62
C SER A 17 9.21 14.70 16.06
N ASP A 18 9.90 14.73 17.20
CA ASP A 18 10.50 15.91 17.83
C ASP A 18 12.00 16.09 17.53
N THR A 19 12.57 15.28 16.62
CA THR A 19 13.99 15.35 16.26
C THR A 19 14.31 16.71 15.65
N GLN A 20 15.38 17.36 16.17
CA GLN A 20 15.79 18.69 15.75
C GLN A 20 16.85 18.61 14.64
N TYR A 21 16.63 19.33 13.55
CA TYR A 21 17.59 19.45 12.44
C TYR A 21 18.04 20.90 12.25
N PRO A 22 19.28 21.16 11.78
CA PRO A 22 19.73 22.48 11.42
C PRO A 22 19.08 22.93 10.10
N THR A 23 18.76 24.21 9.98
CA THR A 23 18.42 24.90 8.73
C THR A 23 19.65 25.62 8.17
N VAL A 24 19.61 26.05 6.91
CA VAL A 24 20.73 26.72 6.24
C VAL A 24 21.14 28.04 6.92
N ASP A 25 20.26 28.68 7.67
CA ASP A 25 20.55 29.88 8.47
C ASP A 25 21.15 29.57 9.87
N GLY A 26 21.47 28.28 10.12
CA GLY A 26 22.11 27.81 11.35
C GLY A 26 21.14 27.64 12.54
N LYS A 27 19.87 27.95 12.40
CA LYS A 27 18.87 27.64 13.43
C LYS A 27 18.63 26.14 13.54
N ARG A 28 18.09 25.70 14.64
CA ARG A 28 17.62 24.32 14.84
C ARG A 28 16.12 24.34 15.13
N GLY A 29 15.39 23.44 14.49
CA GLY A 29 13.96 23.29 14.70
C GLY A 29 13.52 21.83 14.56
N PRO A 30 12.35 21.46 15.10
CA PRO A 30 11.79 20.13 14.91
C PRO A 30 11.47 19.89 13.44
N ARG A 31 11.59 18.65 13.00
CA ARG A 31 11.17 18.27 11.67
C ARG A 31 9.65 18.30 11.53
N THR A 32 9.18 18.70 10.38
CA THR A 32 7.80 18.45 9.93
C THR A 32 7.83 17.29 8.94
N TYR A 33 7.53 16.07 9.44
CA TYR A 33 7.62 14.85 8.64
C TYR A 33 6.35 14.63 7.84
N LEU A 34 6.38 14.91 6.54
CA LEU A 34 5.26 14.74 5.61
C LEU A 34 5.49 13.63 4.58
N ASP A 35 6.58 12.83 4.70
CA ASP A 35 6.89 11.71 3.79
C ASP A 35 6.26 10.37 4.22
N SER A 36 5.15 10.40 4.95
CA SER A 36 4.49 9.18 5.47
C SER A 36 3.95 8.27 4.37
N ALA A 37 3.62 8.80 3.19
CA ALA A 37 3.20 7.99 2.05
C ALA A 37 4.33 7.09 1.51
N ALA A 38 5.59 7.41 1.78
CA ALA A 38 6.73 6.54 1.49
C ALA A 38 6.98 5.54 2.61
N SER A 39 7.08 6.02 3.86
CA SER A 39 7.22 5.21 5.08
C SER A 39 6.85 6.04 6.29
N THR A 40 6.09 5.49 7.21
CA THR A 40 5.67 6.20 8.42
C THR A 40 6.72 6.15 9.53
N LEU A 41 6.60 7.06 10.51
CA LEU A 41 7.32 6.96 11.76
C LEU A 41 6.77 5.83 12.63
N MET A 42 7.61 5.25 13.47
CA MET A 42 7.23 4.18 14.40
C MET A 42 6.34 4.69 15.52
N MET A 43 5.21 4.04 15.73
CA MET A 43 4.34 4.29 16.88
C MET A 43 4.98 3.76 18.17
N LYS A 44 5.34 4.64 19.08
CA LYS A 44 6.08 4.31 20.31
C LYS A 44 5.42 3.25 21.20
N PRO A 45 4.10 3.26 21.46
CA PRO A 45 3.48 2.18 22.23
C PRO A 45 3.64 0.80 21.60
N ALA A 46 3.51 0.70 20.27
CA ALA A 46 3.69 -0.57 19.55
C ALA A 46 5.15 -1.03 19.54
N PHE A 47 6.11 -0.10 19.38
CA PHE A 47 7.53 -0.39 19.55
C PHE A 47 7.82 -1.01 20.92
N ASN A 48 7.25 -0.45 21.97
CA ASN A 48 7.45 -0.96 23.33
C ASN A 48 6.91 -2.39 23.50
N VAL A 49 5.83 -2.76 22.81
CA VAL A 49 5.33 -4.15 22.79
C VAL A 49 6.35 -5.08 22.14
N GLY A 50 6.84 -4.74 20.93
CA GLY A 50 7.87 -5.52 20.23
C GLY A 50 9.17 -5.62 21.04
N HIS A 51 9.63 -4.51 21.62
CA HIS A 51 10.82 -4.49 22.47
C HIS A 51 10.67 -5.36 23.72
N LYS A 52 9.52 -5.28 24.40
CA LYS A 52 9.24 -6.14 25.56
C LYS A 52 9.18 -7.62 25.16
N PHE A 53 8.65 -7.96 23.99
CA PHE A 53 8.62 -9.33 23.51
C PHE A 53 10.03 -9.92 23.37
N LEU A 54 11.04 -9.13 22.98
CA LEU A 54 12.42 -9.58 22.84
C LEU A 54 13.02 -10.17 24.14
N THR A 55 12.54 -9.76 25.32
CA THR A 55 12.99 -10.31 26.60
C THR A 55 12.58 -11.79 26.80
N HIS A 56 11.58 -12.25 26.06
CA HIS A 56 11.07 -13.63 26.08
C HIS A 56 11.10 -14.28 24.70
N TYR A 57 11.91 -13.74 23.80
CA TYR A 57 11.96 -14.18 22.40
C TYR A 57 12.28 -15.68 22.28
N ALA A 58 11.54 -16.34 21.41
CA ALA A 58 11.80 -17.66 20.89
C ALA A 58 11.19 -17.81 19.50
N SER A 59 11.57 -18.86 18.75
CA SER A 59 10.93 -19.20 17.49
C SER A 59 9.49 -19.66 17.71
N THR A 60 8.68 -19.55 16.68
CA THR A 60 7.29 -20.03 16.60
C THR A 60 7.25 -21.54 16.30
N HIS A 61 6.06 -22.11 16.13
CA HIS A 61 5.81 -23.53 15.81
C HIS A 61 6.33 -24.52 16.86
N SER A 62 6.37 -24.12 18.14
CA SER A 62 6.72 -24.99 19.25
C SER A 62 5.92 -24.61 20.50
N ASP A 63 5.57 -25.62 21.29
CA ASP A 63 4.91 -25.47 22.59
C ASP A 63 5.69 -26.17 23.73
N MET A 64 6.93 -26.60 23.45
CA MET A 64 7.72 -27.43 24.37
C MET A 64 8.26 -26.63 25.57
N HIS A 65 8.49 -25.33 25.41
CA HIS A 65 8.94 -24.48 26.52
C HIS A 65 8.21 -23.15 26.55
N TYR A 66 8.22 -22.47 27.68
CA TYR A 66 7.40 -21.27 27.94
C TYR A 66 7.58 -20.18 26.90
N SER A 67 8.83 -19.87 26.51
CA SER A 67 9.09 -18.80 25.55
C SER A 67 8.55 -19.15 24.16
N ALA A 68 8.77 -20.39 23.66
CA ALA A 68 8.26 -20.81 22.35
C ALA A 68 6.72 -20.82 22.33
N LYS A 69 6.09 -21.34 23.39
CA LYS A 69 4.63 -21.28 23.53
C LYS A 69 4.09 -19.83 23.54
N GLY A 70 4.82 -18.94 24.21
CA GLY A 70 4.50 -17.50 24.23
C GLY A 70 4.64 -16.87 22.86
N ALA A 71 5.74 -17.14 22.14
CA ALA A 71 6.01 -16.63 20.80
C ALA A 71 4.97 -17.12 19.79
N THR A 72 4.63 -18.41 19.79
CA THR A 72 3.60 -18.99 18.91
C THR A 72 2.24 -18.33 19.13
N LYS A 73 1.84 -18.14 20.39
CA LYS A 73 0.58 -17.44 20.72
C LYS A 73 0.58 -15.97 20.29
N ALA A 74 1.69 -15.25 20.51
CA ALA A 74 1.80 -13.85 20.15
C ALA A 74 1.81 -13.66 18.62
N PHE A 75 2.41 -14.59 17.88
CA PHE A 75 2.42 -14.58 16.43
C PHE A 75 1.03 -14.88 15.86
N ALA A 76 0.32 -15.89 16.38
CA ALA A 76 -1.08 -16.15 16.03
C ALA A 76 -2.01 -14.97 16.37
N TRP A 77 -1.77 -14.28 17.49
CA TRP A 77 -2.48 -13.06 17.81
C TRP A 77 -2.26 -11.96 16.77
N ALA A 78 -1.04 -11.81 16.23
CA ALA A 78 -0.76 -10.82 15.19
C ALA A 78 -1.57 -11.10 13.91
N HIS A 79 -1.68 -12.35 13.46
CA HIS A 79 -2.55 -12.74 12.34
C HIS A 79 -4.01 -12.36 12.61
N LYS A 80 -4.49 -12.66 13.80
CA LYS A 80 -5.87 -12.32 14.18
C LYS A 80 -6.10 -10.82 14.16
N ARG A 81 -5.15 -10.01 14.66
CA ARG A 81 -5.28 -8.53 14.61
C ARG A 81 -5.34 -8.00 13.18
N VAL A 82 -4.61 -8.63 12.25
CA VAL A 82 -4.71 -8.29 10.81
C VAL A 82 -6.13 -8.53 10.30
N LEU A 83 -6.70 -9.70 10.53
CA LEU A 83 -8.06 -10.04 10.07
C LEU A 83 -9.11 -9.11 10.70
N ASP A 84 -9.04 -8.90 12.03
CA ASP A 84 -9.97 -8.04 12.75
C ASP A 84 -9.92 -6.58 12.23
N PHE A 85 -8.73 -6.10 11.88
CA PHE A 85 -8.53 -4.72 11.42
C PHE A 85 -9.17 -4.44 10.06
N VAL A 86 -9.13 -5.44 9.16
CA VAL A 86 -9.70 -5.30 7.80
C VAL A 86 -11.11 -5.90 7.66
N GLY A 87 -11.76 -6.24 8.77
CA GLY A 87 -13.10 -6.81 8.76
C GLY A 87 -13.20 -8.12 7.96
N ALA A 88 -12.19 -8.99 8.10
CA ALA A 88 -12.11 -10.28 7.43
C ALA A 88 -12.43 -11.41 8.42
N SER A 89 -13.48 -12.20 8.17
CA SER A 89 -13.83 -13.35 9.02
C SER A 89 -12.81 -14.48 8.89
N GLU A 90 -12.44 -15.09 10.01
CA GLU A 90 -11.50 -16.22 10.05
C GLU A 90 -12.01 -17.45 9.30
N GLU A 91 -13.31 -17.61 9.17
CA GLU A 91 -13.91 -18.71 8.41
C GLU A 91 -13.61 -18.60 6.92
N LYS A 92 -13.64 -17.37 6.38
CA LYS A 92 -13.52 -17.10 4.96
C LYS A 92 -12.09 -16.74 4.53
N TYR A 93 -11.34 -16.06 5.39
CA TYR A 93 -10.04 -15.48 5.06
C TYR A 93 -8.89 -16.06 5.88
N CYS A 94 -7.70 -15.96 5.31
CA CYS A 94 -6.43 -16.22 5.98
C CYS A 94 -5.53 -15.00 5.78
N ALA A 95 -4.86 -14.55 6.84
CA ALA A 95 -3.78 -13.59 6.77
C ALA A 95 -2.44 -14.30 6.92
N PHE A 96 -1.44 -13.91 6.14
CA PHE A 96 -0.06 -14.39 6.28
C PHE A 96 0.94 -13.26 6.01
N PHE A 97 2.14 -13.42 6.54
CA PHE A 97 3.20 -12.43 6.45
C PHE A 97 4.15 -12.76 5.30
N ALA A 98 4.50 -11.72 4.51
CA ALA A 98 5.42 -11.82 3.39
C ALA A 98 6.70 -11.01 3.67
N GLY A 99 7.80 -11.33 3.01
CA GLY A 99 9.12 -10.74 3.24
C GLY A 99 9.17 -9.21 3.07
N ASN A 100 9.59 -8.74 1.90
CA ASN A 100 9.85 -7.31 1.63
C ASN A 100 8.56 -6.51 1.33
N GLY A 101 7.71 -6.30 2.33
CA GLY A 101 6.51 -5.50 2.22
C GLY A 101 5.49 -6.07 1.20
N ALA A 102 4.61 -5.23 0.71
CA ALA A 102 3.58 -5.61 -0.27
C ALA A 102 4.18 -6.16 -1.58
N THR A 103 5.37 -5.72 -1.97
CA THR A 103 6.07 -6.23 -3.17
C THR A 103 6.25 -7.75 -3.13
N ALA A 104 6.65 -8.31 -1.98
CA ALA A 104 6.76 -9.76 -1.83
C ALA A 104 5.39 -10.44 -1.97
N GLY A 105 4.35 -9.87 -1.35
CA GLY A 105 2.98 -10.38 -1.45
C GLY A 105 2.47 -10.42 -2.89
N PHE A 106 2.64 -9.35 -3.65
CA PHE A 106 2.21 -9.29 -5.06
C PHE A 106 2.96 -10.28 -5.96
N ASN A 107 4.29 -10.39 -5.81
CA ASN A 107 5.07 -11.38 -6.56
C ASN A 107 4.59 -12.81 -6.28
N ARG A 108 4.31 -13.13 -5.01
CA ARG A 108 3.78 -14.45 -4.61
C ARG A 108 2.40 -14.71 -5.23
N MET A 109 1.48 -13.74 -5.10
CA MET A 109 0.12 -13.90 -5.62
C MET A 109 0.09 -13.96 -7.14
N ALA A 110 0.85 -13.11 -7.86
CA ALA A 110 0.97 -13.18 -9.32
C ALA A 110 1.49 -14.54 -9.78
N THR A 111 2.57 -15.05 -9.17
CA THR A 111 3.14 -16.36 -9.48
C THR A 111 2.16 -17.50 -9.21
N SER A 112 1.40 -17.44 -8.12
CA SER A 112 0.45 -18.50 -7.76
C SER A 112 -0.79 -18.48 -8.66
N LEU A 113 -1.32 -17.28 -8.95
CA LEU A 113 -2.52 -17.11 -9.79
C LEU A 113 -2.27 -17.47 -11.25
N SER A 114 -1.04 -17.30 -11.76
CA SER A 114 -0.69 -17.67 -13.14
C SER A 114 -0.89 -19.15 -13.45
N LYS A 115 -1.01 -20.00 -12.42
CA LYS A 115 -1.08 -21.45 -12.56
C LYS A 115 -2.49 -22.03 -12.42
N ILE A 116 -3.48 -21.26 -11.95
CA ILE A 116 -4.79 -21.83 -11.56
C ILE A 116 -5.84 -21.84 -12.66
N ARG A 117 -5.73 -20.99 -13.65
CA ARG A 117 -6.67 -20.87 -14.78
C ARG A 117 -5.92 -20.51 -16.05
N PRO A 118 -5.15 -21.45 -16.61
CA PRO A 118 -4.32 -21.18 -17.79
C PRO A 118 -5.14 -20.78 -19.04
N GLU A 119 -6.44 -21.11 -19.05
CA GLU A 119 -7.39 -20.68 -20.09
C GLU A 119 -7.78 -19.21 -19.99
N ARG A 120 -7.50 -18.56 -18.86
CA ARG A 120 -7.75 -17.12 -18.63
C ARG A 120 -6.42 -16.37 -18.56
N ASP A 121 -5.99 -15.88 -19.69
CA ASP A 121 -4.66 -15.30 -19.89
C ASP A 121 -4.60 -13.78 -19.77
N LEU A 122 -5.71 -13.12 -19.43
CA LEU A 122 -5.81 -11.67 -19.33
C LEU A 122 -5.83 -11.20 -17.89
N VAL A 123 -5.01 -10.20 -17.59
CA VAL A 123 -5.02 -9.44 -16.33
C VAL A 123 -5.36 -7.99 -16.61
N LEU A 124 -6.33 -7.45 -15.87
CA LEU A 124 -6.60 -6.02 -15.85
C LEU A 124 -5.77 -5.37 -14.74
N ILE A 125 -5.15 -4.23 -15.02
CA ILE A 125 -4.36 -3.47 -14.03
C ILE A 125 -4.84 -2.03 -14.05
N SER A 126 -5.06 -1.41 -12.90
CA SER A 126 -5.36 0.02 -12.88
C SER A 126 -4.13 0.83 -13.28
N GLU A 127 -4.32 1.94 -13.97
CA GLU A 127 -3.19 2.81 -14.37
C GLU A 127 -2.57 3.55 -13.18
N MET A 128 -3.27 3.63 -12.06
CA MET A 128 -2.78 4.27 -10.82
C MET A 128 -1.80 3.42 -10.00
N GLU A 129 -1.43 2.23 -10.48
CA GLU A 129 -0.68 1.27 -9.66
C GLU A 129 0.73 1.75 -9.31
N HIS A 130 1.13 1.45 -8.07
CA HIS A 130 2.53 1.38 -7.71
C HIS A 130 3.19 0.23 -8.47
N HIS A 131 4.47 0.36 -8.87
CA HIS A 131 5.21 -0.68 -9.61
C HIS A 131 5.14 -2.07 -8.93
N SER A 132 4.99 -2.12 -7.61
CA SER A 132 4.86 -3.40 -6.88
C SER A 132 3.59 -4.17 -7.23
N ASN A 133 2.51 -3.47 -7.63
CA ASN A 133 1.23 -4.08 -8.05
C ASN A 133 0.99 -3.95 -9.56
N ASP A 134 2.00 -3.60 -10.33
CA ASP A 134 1.96 -3.54 -11.78
C ASP A 134 2.93 -4.58 -12.39
N LEU A 135 4.23 -4.46 -12.09
CA LEU A 135 5.27 -5.23 -12.75
C LEU A 135 5.16 -6.75 -12.55
N PRO A 136 4.83 -7.29 -11.36
CA PRO A 136 4.70 -8.74 -11.19
C PRO A 136 3.62 -9.37 -12.08
N HIS A 137 2.58 -8.62 -12.42
CA HIS A 137 1.48 -9.11 -13.24
C HIS A 137 1.76 -9.09 -14.75
N ARG A 138 2.80 -8.36 -15.18
CA ARG A 138 3.26 -8.33 -16.59
C ARG A 138 4.10 -9.55 -16.97
N GLU A 139 4.59 -10.27 -15.97
CA GLU A 139 5.31 -11.54 -16.15
C GLU A 139 4.31 -12.70 -16.35
N HIS A 140 4.76 -13.92 -16.42
CA HIS A 140 3.93 -15.12 -16.41
C HIS A 140 3.02 -15.33 -17.64
N ASN A 141 3.38 -14.80 -18.82
CA ASN A 141 2.66 -14.97 -20.08
C ASN A 141 1.22 -14.43 -20.12
N TYR A 142 0.87 -13.52 -19.21
CA TYR A 142 -0.41 -12.82 -19.28
C TYR A 142 -0.42 -11.73 -20.35
N GLN A 143 -1.59 -11.56 -20.97
CA GLN A 143 -1.93 -10.29 -21.61
C GLN A 143 -2.32 -9.29 -20.53
N VAL A 144 -1.89 -8.06 -20.65
CA VAL A 144 -2.19 -6.99 -19.70
C VAL A 144 -2.95 -5.88 -20.39
N ILE A 145 -4.07 -5.48 -19.81
CA ILE A 145 -4.80 -4.26 -20.18
C ILE A 145 -4.81 -3.32 -18.98
N HIS A 146 -4.27 -2.12 -19.17
CA HIS A 146 -4.36 -1.07 -18.16
C HIS A 146 -5.73 -0.37 -18.26
N VAL A 147 -6.45 -0.32 -17.15
CA VAL A 147 -7.71 0.42 -17.02
C VAL A 147 -7.34 1.87 -16.73
N PRO A 148 -7.63 2.82 -17.65
CA PRO A 148 -7.25 4.22 -17.50
C PRO A 148 -8.05 4.90 -16.40
N CYS A 149 -7.55 6.05 -15.95
CA CYS A 149 -8.26 6.91 -15.02
C CYS A 149 -9.28 7.81 -15.74
N LYS A 150 -10.11 8.50 -14.94
CA LYS A 150 -10.97 9.60 -15.39
C LYS A 150 -10.24 10.93 -15.25
N GLY A 151 -10.76 11.93 -15.99
CA GLY A 151 -10.23 13.29 -15.98
C GLY A 151 -9.18 13.51 -17.05
N GLU A 152 -8.65 14.70 -17.06
CA GLU A 152 -7.59 15.12 -17.99
C GLU A 152 -6.58 15.97 -17.23
N PHE A 153 -5.31 15.88 -17.64
CA PHE A 153 -4.22 16.67 -17.07
C PHE A 153 -4.17 16.61 -15.52
N GLU A 154 -4.13 17.76 -14.87
CA GLU A 154 -4.01 17.87 -13.42
C GLU A 154 -5.17 17.21 -12.65
N SER A 155 -6.37 17.11 -13.27
CA SER A 155 -7.54 16.46 -12.68
C SER A 155 -7.59 14.94 -12.88
N TYR A 156 -6.66 14.37 -13.64
CA TYR A 156 -6.60 12.95 -13.94
C TYR A 156 -6.40 12.11 -12.67
N GLY A 157 -7.23 11.09 -12.46
CA GLY A 157 -7.00 10.20 -11.31
C GLY A 157 -8.22 9.61 -10.63
N GLY A 158 -9.41 9.82 -11.11
CA GLY A 158 -10.57 9.03 -10.68
C GLY A 158 -10.57 7.66 -11.35
N PHE A 159 -10.82 6.55 -10.61
CA PHE A 159 -10.93 5.23 -11.23
C PHE A 159 -12.07 5.20 -12.27
N ASN A 160 -11.80 4.74 -13.48
CA ASN A 160 -12.76 4.77 -14.59
C ASN A 160 -13.61 3.49 -14.64
N MET A 161 -14.75 3.53 -13.95
CA MET A 161 -15.69 2.39 -13.92
C MET A 161 -16.22 2.03 -15.29
N ASN A 162 -16.47 3.00 -16.18
CA ASN A 162 -16.98 2.73 -17.53
C ASN A 162 -15.95 1.93 -18.34
N CYS A 163 -14.66 2.32 -18.31
CA CYS A 163 -13.61 1.56 -18.98
C CYS A 163 -13.40 0.17 -18.39
N LEU A 164 -13.63 -0.02 -17.09
CA LEU A 164 -13.66 -1.35 -16.49
C LEU A 164 -14.83 -2.18 -17.04
N GLU A 165 -16.04 -1.63 -17.06
CA GLU A 165 -17.22 -2.32 -17.59
C GLU A 165 -17.06 -2.69 -19.07
N GLU A 166 -16.54 -1.78 -19.89
CA GLU A 166 -16.24 -2.04 -21.31
C GLU A 166 -15.19 -3.16 -21.46
N SER A 167 -14.14 -3.14 -20.64
CA SER A 167 -13.10 -4.18 -20.64
C SER A 167 -13.66 -5.55 -20.24
N ILE A 168 -14.51 -5.59 -19.22
CA ILE A 168 -15.19 -6.82 -18.78
C ILE A 168 -16.20 -7.30 -19.83
N GLN A 169 -16.95 -6.41 -20.43
CA GLN A 169 -17.90 -6.77 -21.50
C GLN A 169 -17.19 -7.38 -22.72
N LYS A 170 -16.03 -6.84 -23.06
CA LYS A 170 -15.26 -7.26 -24.24
C LYS A 170 -14.43 -8.53 -24.01
N HIS A 171 -13.88 -8.70 -22.82
CA HIS A 171 -12.83 -9.70 -22.53
C HIS A 171 -13.16 -10.61 -21.34
N GLY A 172 -14.33 -10.48 -20.70
CA GLY A 172 -14.61 -11.07 -19.40
C GLY A 172 -14.34 -12.56 -19.28
N GLU A 173 -14.56 -13.36 -20.34
CA GLU A 173 -14.28 -14.80 -20.35
C GLU A 173 -12.78 -15.12 -20.18
N ASN A 174 -11.90 -14.21 -20.63
CA ASN A 174 -10.45 -14.39 -20.57
C ASN A 174 -9.83 -13.72 -19.33
N VAL A 175 -10.57 -12.85 -18.63
CA VAL A 175 -10.03 -12.14 -17.44
C VAL A 175 -9.83 -13.12 -16.29
N ASN A 176 -8.60 -13.27 -15.85
CA ASN A 176 -8.25 -14.04 -14.66
C ASN A 176 -8.51 -13.23 -13.38
N TYR A 177 -7.95 -12.03 -13.32
CA TYR A 177 -8.13 -11.12 -12.20
C TYR A 177 -7.89 -9.66 -12.60
N ILE A 178 -8.27 -8.74 -11.70
CA ILE A 178 -7.84 -7.35 -11.72
C ILE A 178 -6.86 -7.08 -10.57
N ALA A 179 -5.78 -6.35 -10.87
CA ALA A 179 -4.91 -5.74 -9.87
C ALA A 179 -5.24 -4.24 -9.75
N VAL A 180 -5.63 -3.81 -8.54
CA VAL A 180 -6.13 -2.45 -8.32
C VAL A 180 -5.66 -1.87 -7.00
N THR A 181 -5.19 -0.60 -7.02
CA THR A 181 -4.87 0.10 -5.77
C THR A 181 -6.13 0.57 -5.06
N GLY A 182 -6.20 0.36 -3.75
CA GLY A 182 -7.28 0.89 -2.91
C GLY A 182 -7.22 2.41 -2.75
N ALA A 183 -6.01 2.97 -2.75
CA ALA A 183 -5.77 4.41 -2.78
C ALA A 183 -4.43 4.71 -3.45
N SER A 184 -4.44 5.69 -4.36
CA SER A 184 -3.22 6.10 -5.08
C SER A 184 -2.16 6.66 -4.14
N ASN A 185 -0.93 6.20 -4.28
CA ASN A 185 0.22 6.76 -3.58
C ASN A 185 0.70 8.10 -4.17
N VAL A 186 0.15 8.54 -5.29
CA VAL A 186 0.47 9.81 -5.95
C VAL A 186 -0.54 10.89 -5.58
N THR A 187 -1.81 10.65 -5.83
CA THR A 187 -2.88 11.63 -5.64
C THR A 187 -3.77 11.36 -4.43
N GLY A 188 -3.63 10.20 -3.80
CA GLY A 188 -4.49 9.79 -2.70
C GLY A 188 -5.91 9.37 -3.13
N THR A 189 -6.24 9.37 -4.41
CA THR A 189 -7.57 8.98 -4.91
C THR A 189 -7.94 7.57 -4.46
N ILE A 190 -9.14 7.42 -3.91
CA ILE A 190 -9.66 6.15 -3.38
C ILE A 190 -10.49 5.45 -4.46
N THR A 191 -10.21 4.16 -4.67
CA THR A 191 -10.93 3.31 -5.61
C THR A 191 -12.22 2.75 -4.98
N PRO A 192 -13.36 2.74 -5.69
CA PRO A 192 -14.61 2.16 -5.21
C PRO A 192 -14.57 0.62 -5.28
N LEU A 193 -13.85 -0.01 -4.33
CA LEU A 193 -13.50 -1.43 -4.38
C LEU A 193 -14.71 -2.38 -4.41
N LYS A 194 -15.79 -2.04 -3.71
CA LYS A 194 -17.01 -2.86 -3.67
C LYS A 194 -17.67 -2.97 -5.05
N GLU A 195 -17.75 -1.85 -5.75
CA GLU A 195 -18.29 -1.76 -7.10
C GLU A 195 -17.37 -2.46 -8.11
N VAL A 196 -16.08 -2.23 -8.03
CA VAL A 196 -15.06 -2.92 -8.85
C VAL A 196 -15.18 -4.43 -8.68
N THR A 197 -15.19 -4.92 -7.45
CA THR A 197 -15.29 -6.35 -7.14
C THR A 197 -16.57 -6.96 -7.72
N LYS A 198 -17.71 -6.28 -7.56
CA LYS A 198 -19.00 -6.74 -8.09
C LYS A 198 -18.96 -6.94 -9.61
N ILE A 199 -18.36 -5.99 -10.34
CA ILE A 199 -18.22 -6.08 -11.81
C ILE A 199 -17.30 -7.25 -12.18
N VAL A 200 -16.14 -7.35 -11.52
CA VAL A 200 -15.13 -8.38 -11.79
C VAL A 200 -15.67 -9.79 -11.47
N HIS A 201 -16.39 -9.93 -10.37
CA HIS A 201 -17.02 -11.21 -9.99
C HIS A 201 -18.13 -11.63 -10.94
N SER A 202 -18.78 -10.73 -11.68
CA SER A 202 -19.86 -11.09 -12.63
C SER A 202 -19.38 -12.01 -13.75
N VAL A 203 -18.07 -12.01 -14.05
CA VAL A 203 -17.41 -12.91 -15.01
C VAL A 203 -16.57 -13.99 -14.34
N GLY A 204 -16.64 -14.11 -13.01
CA GLY A 204 -15.87 -15.08 -12.22
C GLY A 204 -14.38 -14.77 -12.12
N ALA A 205 -13.95 -13.56 -12.44
CA ALA A 205 -12.56 -13.11 -12.22
C ALA A 205 -12.31 -12.76 -10.75
N TYR A 206 -11.03 -12.65 -10.32
CA TYR A 206 -10.65 -12.30 -8.96
C TYR A 206 -10.22 -10.84 -8.84
N THR A 207 -10.24 -10.31 -7.59
CA THR A 207 -9.70 -8.99 -7.25
C THR A 207 -8.46 -9.11 -6.39
N ILE A 208 -7.37 -8.42 -6.76
CA ILE A 208 -6.17 -8.22 -5.96
C ILE A 208 -6.04 -6.72 -5.65
N VAL A 209 -6.06 -6.38 -4.38
CA VAL A 209 -6.06 -4.98 -3.93
C VAL A 209 -4.74 -4.61 -3.28
N ASP A 210 -4.09 -3.55 -3.78
CA ASP A 210 -3.02 -2.87 -3.04
C ASP A 210 -3.63 -1.88 -2.04
N ALA A 211 -3.66 -2.27 -0.78
CA ALA A 211 -4.12 -1.43 0.31
C ALA A 211 -3.00 -0.64 1.00
N SER A 212 -1.78 -0.63 0.46
CA SER A 212 -0.60 -0.04 1.14
C SER A 212 -0.77 1.42 1.51
N GLN A 213 -1.49 2.21 0.71
CA GLN A 213 -1.85 3.58 1.08
C GLN A 213 -3.21 3.66 1.78
N MET A 214 -4.16 2.81 1.41
CA MET A 214 -5.51 2.84 1.95
C MET A 214 -5.56 2.48 3.43
N ILE A 215 -4.78 1.47 3.84
CA ILE A 215 -4.90 0.78 5.13
C ILE A 215 -4.70 1.70 6.36
N ALA A 216 -3.88 2.75 6.24
CA ALA A 216 -3.59 3.69 7.31
C ALA A 216 -4.58 4.87 7.37
N HIS A 217 -5.44 5.03 6.36
CA HIS A 217 -6.20 6.26 6.08
C HIS A 217 -7.72 6.08 6.10
N THR A 218 -8.21 4.87 5.75
CA THR A 218 -9.65 4.62 5.64
C THR A 218 -10.02 3.29 6.28
N PRO A 219 -11.24 3.14 6.80
CA PRO A 219 -11.74 1.84 7.19
C PRO A 219 -11.81 0.90 5.97
N VAL A 220 -11.44 -0.36 6.18
CA VAL A 220 -11.54 -1.43 5.20
C VAL A 220 -12.41 -2.53 5.77
N ASN A 221 -13.29 -3.10 4.97
CA ASN A 221 -14.08 -4.27 5.33
C ASN A 221 -14.08 -5.26 4.16
N MET A 222 -13.23 -6.29 4.27
CA MET A 222 -13.06 -7.29 3.22
C MET A 222 -14.30 -8.16 3.01
N ASP A 223 -15.00 -8.49 4.09
CA ASP A 223 -16.24 -9.29 3.99
C ASP A 223 -17.34 -8.53 3.25
N GLU A 224 -17.53 -7.25 3.57
CA GLU A 224 -18.55 -6.42 2.94
C GLU A 224 -18.25 -6.13 1.46
N ALA A 225 -16.99 -5.89 1.12
CA ALA A 225 -16.56 -5.63 -0.25
C ALA A 225 -16.31 -6.92 -1.06
N ASP A 226 -16.40 -8.09 -0.41
CA ASP A 226 -16.15 -9.43 -0.97
C ASP A 226 -14.79 -9.56 -1.70
N LEU A 227 -13.74 -8.89 -1.20
CA LEU A 227 -12.41 -8.88 -1.80
C LEU A 227 -11.80 -10.29 -1.78
N ASP A 228 -11.08 -10.67 -2.85
CA ASP A 228 -10.42 -11.98 -2.89
C ASP A 228 -9.04 -11.95 -2.24
N VAL A 229 -8.26 -10.91 -2.55
CA VAL A 229 -6.91 -10.70 -2.01
C VAL A 229 -6.71 -9.22 -1.67
N LEU A 230 -6.14 -8.97 -0.50
CA LEU A 230 -5.71 -7.64 -0.08
C LEU A 230 -4.27 -7.72 0.42
N VAL A 231 -3.42 -6.80 -0.06
CA VAL A 231 -2.00 -6.77 0.27
C VAL A 231 -1.61 -5.38 0.76
N PHE A 232 -0.78 -5.32 1.80
CA PHE A 232 -0.22 -4.05 2.26
C PHE A 232 1.16 -4.20 2.90
N SER A 233 1.85 -3.07 3.06
CA SER A 233 3.15 -2.99 3.74
C SER A 233 2.99 -2.41 5.13
N GLY A 234 3.44 -3.13 6.16
CA GLY A 234 3.31 -2.69 7.55
C GLY A 234 4.09 -1.42 7.88
N HIS A 235 5.19 -1.11 7.16
CA HIS A 235 5.94 0.13 7.37
C HIS A 235 5.17 1.40 6.96
N LYS A 236 4.05 1.28 6.25
CA LYS A 236 3.17 2.40 5.88
C LYS A 236 2.01 2.59 6.86
N ILE A 237 1.87 1.70 7.83
CA ILE A 237 0.88 1.78 8.91
C ILE A 237 1.57 1.83 10.29
N TYR A 238 2.51 2.74 10.43
CA TYR A 238 3.19 3.09 11.69
C TYR A 238 4.04 1.98 12.34
N ALA A 239 4.42 0.94 11.56
CA ALA A 239 5.25 -0.17 12.01
C ALA A 239 6.48 -0.39 11.11
N PRO A 240 7.44 0.57 11.01
CA PRO A 240 8.71 0.33 10.33
C PRO A 240 9.39 -0.95 10.82
N GLY A 241 9.95 -1.74 9.89
CA GLY A 241 10.59 -3.03 10.20
C GLY A 241 9.62 -4.23 10.25
N SER A 242 8.31 -4.02 10.12
CA SER A 242 7.32 -5.10 10.03
C SER A 242 7.28 -5.71 8.62
N PRO A 243 6.77 -6.96 8.48
CA PRO A 243 6.65 -7.63 7.20
C PRO A 243 5.57 -7.00 6.31
N GLY A 244 5.51 -7.43 5.04
CA GLY A 244 4.32 -7.31 4.22
C GLY A 244 3.21 -8.23 4.73
N VAL A 245 1.98 -7.89 4.40
CA VAL A 245 0.79 -8.66 4.79
C VAL A 245 -0.01 -9.00 3.56
N VAL A 246 -0.42 -10.26 3.46
CA VAL A 246 -1.37 -10.75 2.46
C VAL A 246 -2.57 -11.32 3.19
N ILE A 247 -3.76 -10.89 2.83
CA ILE A 247 -5.02 -11.48 3.28
C ILE A 247 -5.73 -12.03 2.04
N ALA A 248 -6.10 -13.31 2.06
CA ALA A 248 -6.74 -13.93 0.92
C ALA A 248 -7.87 -14.87 1.34
N LYS A 249 -8.87 -15.05 0.45
CA LYS A 249 -9.91 -16.05 0.65
C LYS A 249 -9.29 -17.45 0.74
N LYS A 250 -9.63 -18.21 1.77
CA LYS A 250 -9.19 -19.61 1.92
C LYS A 250 -9.59 -20.48 0.73
N SER A 251 -10.76 -20.21 0.14
CA SER A 251 -11.23 -20.88 -1.07
C SER A 251 -10.33 -20.64 -2.30
N LEU A 252 -9.66 -19.48 -2.38
CA LEU A 252 -8.66 -19.19 -3.39
C LEU A 252 -7.33 -19.86 -3.04
N LEU A 253 -6.83 -19.69 -1.81
CA LEU A 253 -5.60 -20.31 -1.36
C LEU A 253 -5.61 -21.84 -1.56
N ASN A 254 -6.72 -22.50 -1.32
CA ASN A 254 -6.85 -23.96 -1.52
C ASN A 254 -6.76 -24.41 -3.00
N LYS A 255 -6.85 -23.47 -3.95
CA LYS A 255 -6.70 -23.77 -5.39
C LYS A 255 -5.29 -23.47 -5.92
N ILE A 256 -4.48 -22.74 -5.19
CA ILE A 256 -3.12 -22.36 -5.59
C ILE A 256 -2.07 -23.17 -4.81
N SER A 257 -0.91 -23.35 -5.42
CA SER A 257 0.27 -23.86 -4.72
C SER A 257 1.05 -22.68 -4.14
N PRO A 258 1.67 -22.85 -2.95
CA PRO A 258 2.54 -21.80 -2.41
C PRO A 258 3.70 -21.53 -3.37
N SER A 259 4.07 -20.27 -3.52
CA SER A 259 5.17 -19.86 -4.41
C SER A 259 6.54 -19.92 -3.73
N GLU A 260 6.57 -19.90 -2.40
CA GLU A 260 7.79 -20.05 -1.61
C GLU A 260 7.75 -21.38 -0.86
N LEU A 261 8.86 -22.10 -0.92
CA LEU A 261 9.00 -23.41 -0.31
C LEU A 261 10.13 -23.37 0.74
N GLY A 262 9.95 -24.09 1.86
CA GLY A 262 10.96 -24.14 2.91
C GLY A 262 10.47 -24.83 4.18
N GLY A 263 11.22 -24.71 5.26
CA GLY A 263 10.86 -25.29 6.55
C GLY A 263 9.60 -24.64 7.13
N GLY A 264 8.83 -25.41 7.90
CA GLY A 264 7.61 -24.96 8.57
C GLY A 264 6.32 -25.07 7.76
N MET A 265 6.41 -25.25 6.43
CA MET A 265 5.25 -25.30 5.54
C MET A 265 4.91 -26.69 5.00
N VAL A 266 5.56 -27.75 5.53
CA VAL A 266 5.42 -29.14 5.09
C VAL A 266 4.98 -30.03 6.22
N ASP A 267 4.18 -31.06 5.90
CA ASP A 267 3.82 -32.13 6.82
C ASP A 267 4.85 -33.28 6.77
N ASP A 268 5.45 -33.52 5.58
CA ASP A 268 6.49 -34.55 5.39
C ASP A 268 7.42 -34.19 4.22
N VAL A 269 8.68 -34.64 4.30
CA VAL A 269 9.71 -34.48 3.28
C VAL A 269 10.58 -35.72 3.20
N SER A 270 10.66 -36.35 2.03
CA SER A 270 11.63 -37.41 1.71
C SER A 270 12.73 -36.86 0.79
N LEU A 271 13.64 -37.73 0.31
CA LEU A 271 14.64 -37.34 -0.69
C LEU A 271 14.04 -37.14 -2.09
N GLU A 272 12.87 -37.69 -2.35
CA GLU A 272 12.23 -37.68 -3.68
C GLU A 272 11.02 -36.79 -3.77
N GLU A 273 10.28 -36.57 -2.65
CA GLU A 273 9.03 -35.79 -2.65
C GLU A 273 8.82 -35.05 -1.32
N TYR A 274 7.90 -34.11 -1.33
CA TYR A 274 7.44 -33.41 -0.13
C TYR A 274 5.93 -33.24 -0.14
N ILE A 275 5.34 -33.13 1.04
CA ILE A 275 3.90 -32.91 1.23
C ILE A 275 3.72 -31.58 1.93
N PRO A 276 3.22 -30.53 1.22
CA PRO A 276 2.91 -29.25 1.86
C PRO A 276 1.81 -29.43 2.90
N THR A 277 1.92 -28.74 4.02
CA THR A 277 0.84 -28.73 5.02
C THR A 277 -0.43 -28.10 4.44
N ARG A 278 -1.58 -28.55 4.91
CA ARG A 278 -2.89 -27.94 4.61
C ARG A 278 -3.24 -26.82 5.58
N ASN A 279 -2.48 -26.66 6.65
CA ASN A 279 -2.72 -25.67 7.67
C ASN A 279 -2.41 -24.27 7.13
N LEU A 280 -3.35 -23.35 7.24
CA LEU A 280 -3.16 -21.94 6.99
C LEU A 280 -3.08 -21.19 8.33
N PRO A 281 -2.16 -20.23 8.48
CA PRO A 281 -1.27 -19.65 7.45
C PRO A 281 0.05 -20.41 7.20
N ASP A 282 0.38 -21.45 7.95
CA ASP A 282 1.71 -22.12 7.94
C ASP A 282 2.18 -22.49 6.53
N ARG A 283 1.25 -22.97 5.68
CA ARG A 283 1.54 -23.30 4.28
C ARG A 283 2.09 -22.11 3.47
N GLU A 284 1.70 -20.90 3.82
CA GLU A 284 2.10 -19.69 3.11
C GLU A 284 3.28 -18.96 3.76
N GLU A 285 3.81 -19.46 4.89
CA GLU A 285 4.89 -18.83 5.65
C GLU A 285 6.10 -19.76 5.78
N ALA A 286 6.83 -19.94 4.67
CA ALA A 286 8.04 -20.74 4.65
C ALA A 286 9.21 -20.06 5.39
N GLY A 287 9.90 -20.82 6.25
CA GLY A 287 11.06 -20.34 7.03
C GLY A 287 10.65 -19.63 8.32
N THR A 288 11.65 -19.10 9.05
CA THR A 288 11.37 -18.34 10.29
C THR A 288 10.87 -16.94 9.92
N PRO A 289 9.63 -16.57 10.29
CA PRO A 289 9.05 -15.29 9.92
C PRO A 289 9.66 -14.13 10.71
N ASN A 290 9.36 -12.88 10.31
CA ASN A 290 9.69 -11.68 11.07
C ASN A 290 8.75 -11.55 12.29
N ILE A 291 8.97 -12.39 13.32
CA ILE A 291 8.08 -12.52 14.49
C ILE A 291 7.92 -11.19 15.22
N VAL A 292 9.04 -10.49 15.50
CA VAL A 292 9.02 -9.20 16.23
C VAL A 292 8.28 -8.13 15.45
N GLY A 293 8.54 -8.05 14.14
CA GLY A 293 7.87 -7.10 13.25
C GLY A 293 6.37 -7.35 13.15
N ALA A 294 5.95 -8.63 13.07
CA ALA A 294 4.55 -9.01 13.02
C ALA A 294 3.81 -8.66 14.34
N ILE A 295 4.43 -8.92 15.49
CA ILE A 295 3.86 -8.58 16.81
C ILE A 295 3.78 -7.05 16.97
N THR A 296 4.79 -6.31 16.53
CA THR A 296 4.77 -4.84 16.55
C THR A 296 3.64 -4.30 15.66
N LEU A 297 3.47 -4.86 14.47
CA LEU A 297 2.36 -4.53 13.58
C LEU A 297 1.01 -4.83 14.23
N GLY A 298 0.86 -6.03 14.81
CA GLY A 298 -0.35 -6.41 15.55
C GLY A 298 -0.72 -5.40 16.64
N ALA A 299 0.29 -4.87 17.37
CA ALA A 299 0.08 -3.85 18.38
C ALA A 299 -0.37 -2.50 17.81
N VAL A 300 0.15 -2.10 16.63
CA VAL A 300 -0.35 -0.92 15.91
C VAL A 300 -1.81 -1.11 15.52
N LEU A 301 -2.14 -2.25 14.90
CA LEU A 301 -3.51 -2.53 14.44
C LEU A 301 -4.50 -2.56 15.61
N ASP A 302 -4.12 -3.15 16.74
CA ASP A 302 -4.95 -3.16 17.94
C ASP A 302 -5.24 -1.75 18.46
N LEU A 303 -4.23 -0.86 18.47
CA LEU A 303 -4.42 0.55 18.84
C LEU A 303 -5.34 1.30 17.87
N LEU A 304 -5.19 1.05 16.55
CA LEU A 304 -6.02 1.68 15.53
C LEU A 304 -7.47 1.16 15.57
N ILE A 305 -7.68 -0.12 15.88
CA ILE A 305 -9.03 -0.68 16.18
C ILE A 305 -9.69 0.08 17.33
N GLN A 306 -8.95 0.33 18.41
CA GLN A 306 -9.46 1.07 19.57
C GLN A 306 -9.76 2.54 19.25
N VAL A 307 -8.94 3.19 18.44
CA VAL A 307 -9.20 4.55 17.94
C VAL A 307 -10.45 4.56 17.05
N GLY A 308 -10.58 3.58 16.18
CA GLY A 308 -11.56 3.50 15.10
C GLY A 308 -11.14 4.30 13.87
N MET A 309 -11.02 3.61 12.75
CA MET A 309 -10.55 4.20 11.49
C MET A 309 -11.47 5.29 10.93
N ASP A 310 -12.75 5.32 11.32
CA ASP A 310 -13.65 6.42 10.98
C ASP A 310 -13.18 7.75 11.59
N ASN A 311 -12.70 7.75 12.85
CA ASN A 311 -12.14 8.95 13.48
C ASN A 311 -10.86 9.44 12.79
N VAL A 312 -10.01 8.50 12.33
CA VAL A 312 -8.83 8.83 11.51
C VAL A 312 -9.27 9.47 10.21
N ARG A 313 -10.22 8.84 9.52
CA ARG A 313 -10.75 9.30 8.24
C ARG A 313 -11.39 10.68 8.31
N GLU A 314 -12.22 10.94 9.32
CA GLU A 314 -12.86 12.24 9.54
C GLU A 314 -11.82 13.36 9.73
N LYS A 315 -10.81 13.10 10.56
CA LYS A 315 -9.70 14.04 10.77
C LYS A 315 -8.95 14.33 9.47
N GLU A 316 -8.69 13.30 8.68
CA GLU A 316 -7.95 13.41 7.43
C GLU A 316 -8.73 14.16 6.35
N ILE A 317 -10.05 13.92 6.22
CA ILE A 317 -10.91 14.69 5.30
C ILE A 317 -10.82 16.19 5.59
N SER A 318 -10.84 16.59 6.85
CA SER A 318 -10.68 18.00 7.25
C SER A 318 -9.32 18.56 6.84
N LEU A 319 -8.24 17.80 7.07
CA LEU A 319 -6.87 18.23 6.77
C LEU A 319 -6.62 18.33 5.27
N ILE A 320 -7.08 17.34 4.48
CA ILE A 320 -6.89 17.39 3.02
C ILE A 320 -7.67 18.52 2.39
N GLY A 321 -8.91 18.77 2.82
CA GLY A 321 -9.71 19.89 2.34
C GLY A 321 -9.03 21.23 2.64
N TYR A 322 -8.52 21.40 3.86
CA TYR A 322 -7.76 22.60 4.23
C TYR A 322 -6.51 22.77 3.37
N THR A 323 -5.70 21.74 3.24
CA THR A 323 -4.43 21.82 2.50
C THR A 323 -4.66 22.03 1.00
N TRP A 324 -5.61 21.30 0.41
CA TRP A 324 -5.99 21.45 -0.98
C TRP A 324 -6.42 22.89 -1.29
N ASN A 325 -7.37 23.41 -0.53
CA ASN A 325 -7.89 24.77 -0.76
C ASN A 325 -6.81 25.85 -0.63
N ASN A 326 -5.86 25.69 0.30
CA ASN A 326 -4.79 26.68 0.44
C ASN A 326 -3.73 26.55 -0.65
N LEU A 327 -3.33 25.34 -1.05
CA LEU A 327 -2.35 25.16 -2.13
C LEU A 327 -2.87 25.64 -3.48
N THR A 328 -4.13 25.37 -3.80
CA THR A 328 -4.74 25.80 -5.08
C THR A 328 -4.95 27.30 -5.20
N LEU A 329 -4.91 28.06 -4.09
CA LEU A 329 -4.95 29.52 -4.09
C LEU A 329 -3.57 30.17 -4.32
N LEU A 330 -2.49 29.40 -4.22
CA LEU A 330 -1.15 29.93 -4.43
C LEU A 330 -0.86 30.06 -5.92
N GLU A 331 -0.59 31.29 -6.37
CA GLU A 331 -0.17 31.55 -7.75
C GLU A 331 1.13 30.76 -8.05
N GLY A 332 1.17 30.10 -9.19
CA GLY A 332 2.30 29.31 -9.62
C GLY A 332 2.42 27.92 -8.97
N VAL A 333 1.41 27.47 -8.24
CA VAL A 333 1.35 26.07 -7.72
C VAL A 333 0.31 25.29 -8.51
N THR A 334 0.75 24.16 -9.08
CA THR A 334 -0.13 23.16 -9.71
C THR A 334 -0.33 22.01 -8.74
N VAL A 335 -1.58 21.68 -8.40
CA VAL A 335 -1.93 20.54 -7.51
C VAL A 335 -2.58 19.44 -8.35
N TYR A 336 -2.10 18.20 -8.22
CA TYR A 336 -2.49 17.09 -9.06
C TYR A 336 -3.54 16.18 -8.43
N GLY A 337 -4.33 15.58 -9.31
CA GLY A 337 -5.43 14.68 -8.99
C GLY A 337 -6.77 15.41 -8.85
N PRO A 338 -7.89 14.68 -8.78
CA PRO A 338 -9.22 15.29 -8.70
C PRO A 338 -9.45 16.05 -7.39
N ASN A 339 -10.35 17.02 -7.42
CA ASN A 339 -10.74 17.78 -6.23
C ASN A 339 -11.29 16.81 -5.14
N PRO A 340 -10.82 16.92 -3.88
CA PRO A 340 -11.29 16.05 -2.79
C PRO A 340 -12.78 16.24 -2.45
N ALA A 341 -13.42 17.34 -2.89
CA ALA A 341 -14.87 17.53 -2.78
C ALA A 341 -15.67 16.69 -3.79
N GLU A 342 -15.05 16.28 -4.90
CA GLU A 342 -15.68 15.53 -5.99
C GLU A 342 -15.35 14.05 -5.94
N VAL A 343 -14.10 13.72 -5.61
CA VAL A 343 -13.59 12.34 -5.55
C VAL A 343 -12.93 12.09 -4.20
N PRO A 344 -13.31 11.04 -3.46
CA PRO A 344 -12.70 10.71 -2.18
C PRO A 344 -11.19 10.50 -2.31
N ARG A 345 -10.41 11.10 -1.40
CA ARG A 345 -8.94 10.99 -1.36
C ARG A 345 -8.45 10.77 0.06
N THR A 346 -7.28 10.15 0.20
CA THR A 346 -6.47 10.16 1.42
C THR A 346 -5.72 11.48 1.57
N GLY A 347 -4.98 11.68 2.65
CA GLY A 347 -4.16 12.88 2.90
C GLY A 347 -2.96 13.08 1.96
N THR A 348 -2.79 12.25 0.94
CA THR A 348 -1.71 12.37 -0.04
C THR A 348 -2.02 13.47 -1.04
N ILE A 349 -1.11 14.45 -1.17
CA ILE A 349 -1.19 15.56 -2.14
C ILE A 349 0.12 15.63 -2.90
N SER A 350 0.03 15.63 -4.23
CA SER A 350 1.18 15.93 -5.12
C SER A 350 0.99 17.29 -5.77
N PHE A 351 2.08 18.05 -5.88
CA PHE A 351 2.07 19.37 -6.47
C PHE A 351 3.41 19.70 -7.13
N ASN A 352 3.41 20.72 -7.99
CA ASN A 352 4.61 21.36 -8.52
C ASN A 352 4.53 22.88 -8.34
N ILE A 353 5.69 23.54 -8.37
CA ILE A 353 5.82 24.99 -8.36
C ILE A 353 6.34 25.39 -9.75
N ASN A 354 5.58 26.21 -10.47
CA ASN A 354 5.92 26.63 -11.83
C ASN A 354 7.32 27.28 -11.90
N GLY A 355 8.13 26.82 -12.83
CA GLY A 355 9.50 27.30 -13.00
C GLY A 355 10.53 26.73 -12.04
N PHE A 356 10.12 25.87 -11.08
CA PHE A 356 11.02 25.18 -10.16
C PHE A 356 11.08 23.68 -10.47
N ASP A 357 12.28 23.13 -10.43
CA ASP A 357 12.48 21.69 -10.38
C ASP A 357 11.90 21.10 -9.08
N HIS A 358 11.17 19.97 -9.19
CA HIS A 358 10.52 19.34 -8.04
C HIS A 358 11.51 18.89 -6.94
N GLY A 359 12.74 18.50 -7.32
CA GLY A 359 13.80 18.14 -6.38
C GLY A 359 14.31 19.37 -5.64
N LEU A 360 14.51 20.50 -6.36
CA LEU A 360 14.92 21.77 -5.78
C LEU A 360 13.83 22.31 -4.83
N ALA A 361 12.55 22.22 -5.20
CA ALA A 361 11.45 22.62 -4.34
C ALA A 361 11.42 21.81 -3.03
N ALA A 362 11.53 20.49 -3.12
CA ALA A 362 11.60 19.62 -1.93
C ALA A 362 12.82 19.92 -1.05
N ALA A 363 14.00 20.12 -1.67
CA ALA A 363 15.22 20.47 -0.95
C ALA A 363 15.09 21.83 -0.24
N ALA A 364 14.55 22.85 -0.90
CA ALA A 364 14.35 24.16 -0.30
C ALA A 364 13.41 24.11 0.92
N LEU A 365 12.30 23.36 0.82
CA LEU A 365 11.37 23.17 1.94
C LEU A 365 12.05 22.47 3.12
N ASN A 366 12.89 21.46 2.86
CA ASN A 366 13.67 20.81 3.92
C ASN A 366 14.71 21.75 4.51
N ASP A 367 15.57 22.35 3.67
CA ASP A 367 16.79 23.05 4.12
C ASP A 367 16.48 24.37 4.83
N TYR A 368 15.40 25.05 4.46
CA TYR A 368 14.99 26.31 5.09
C TYR A 368 13.94 26.15 6.19
N HIS A 369 13.11 25.08 6.14
CA HIS A 369 11.95 24.96 7.03
C HIS A 369 11.82 23.62 7.74
N ASN A 370 12.74 22.67 7.54
CA ASN A 370 12.67 21.29 8.07
C ASN A 370 11.37 20.54 7.66
N ILE A 371 10.78 20.91 6.52
CA ILE A 371 9.60 20.23 5.95
C ILE A 371 10.12 19.09 5.06
N GLN A 372 9.94 17.86 5.53
CA GLN A 372 10.43 16.66 4.88
C GLN A 372 9.39 16.09 3.95
N LEU A 373 9.60 16.23 2.65
CA LEU A 373 8.76 15.79 1.55
C LEU A 373 9.53 14.85 0.64
N ARG A 374 8.82 14.15 -0.22
CA ARG A 374 9.41 13.35 -1.28
C ARG A 374 9.20 14.00 -2.64
N ASN A 375 10.13 13.75 -3.56
CA ASN A 375 10.01 14.18 -4.96
C ASN A 375 10.19 13.01 -5.92
N GLY A 376 9.75 13.15 -7.18
CA GLY A 376 9.88 12.19 -8.27
C GLY A 376 8.58 11.58 -8.72
N CYS A 377 8.63 10.35 -9.29
CA CYS A 377 7.48 9.63 -9.84
C CYS A 377 6.86 8.61 -8.86
N PHE A 378 7.36 8.50 -7.63
CA PHE A 378 6.80 7.70 -6.54
C PHE A 378 6.56 6.22 -6.89
N CYS A 379 7.37 5.64 -7.79
CA CYS A 379 7.20 4.30 -8.35
C CYS A 379 5.82 4.06 -9.00
N ALA A 380 5.26 5.10 -9.67
CA ALA A 380 4.01 5.06 -10.42
C ALA A 380 4.17 5.84 -11.74
N HIS A 381 5.23 5.52 -12.51
CA HIS A 381 5.61 6.27 -13.72
C HIS A 381 4.50 6.41 -14.75
N PRO A 382 3.72 5.36 -15.11
CA PRO A 382 2.64 5.52 -16.08
C PRO A 382 1.65 6.61 -15.66
N TYR A 383 1.19 6.53 -14.43
CA TYR A 383 0.21 7.47 -13.89
C TYR A 383 0.76 8.91 -13.76
N VAL A 384 2.00 9.07 -13.27
CA VAL A 384 2.64 10.39 -13.16
C VAL A 384 2.84 11.03 -14.54
N ARG A 385 3.15 10.23 -15.57
CA ARG A 385 3.27 10.73 -16.94
C ARG A 385 1.96 11.31 -17.48
N GLU A 386 0.83 10.67 -17.21
CA GLU A 386 -0.48 11.18 -17.61
C GLU A 386 -0.83 12.49 -16.88
N LEU A 387 -0.54 12.59 -15.58
CA LEU A 387 -0.74 13.80 -14.80
C LEU A 387 0.12 14.99 -15.30
N LEU A 388 1.35 14.71 -15.72
CA LEU A 388 2.30 15.72 -16.22
C LEU A 388 2.21 15.95 -17.73
N LYS A 389 1.29 15.31 -18.42
CA LYS A 389 1.23 15.28 -19.89
C LYS A 389 1.20 16.69 -20.51
N ARG A 390 0.41 17.60 -19.92
CA ARG A 390 0.35 18.99 -20.33
C ARG A 390 1.70 19.70 -20.19
N GLU A 391 2.32 19.59 -19.01
CA GLU A 391 3.61 20.22 -18.74
C GLU A 391 4.72 19.68 -19.67
N LEU A 392 4.67 18.38 -19.99
CA LEU A 392 5.64 17.77 -20.90
C LEU A 392 5.43 18.20 -22.36
N TRP A 393 4.20 18.51 -22.78
CA TRP A 393 3.90 18.98 -24.13
C TRP A 393 4.16 20.48 -24.33
N GLU A 394 4.10 21.28 -23.28
CA GLU A 394 4.41 22.70 -23.30
C GLU A 394 5.92 22.99 -23.25
N ILE A 395 6.77 21.94 -23.16
CA ILE A 395 8.21 22.09 -23.20
C ILE A 395 8.65 22.17 -24.66
N ASP A 396 9.09 23.36 -25.08
CA ASP A 396 9.84 23.53 -26.31
C ASP A 396 11.27 23.02 -26.08
N LEU A 397 11.43 21.70 -26.23
CA LEU A 397 12.72 21.02 -26.10
C LEU A 397 13.37 20.99 -27.46
N ASP A 398 14.54 21.59 -27.58
CA ASP A 398 15.42 21.38 -28.72
C ASP A 398 15.87 19.89 -28.73
N PRO A 399 15.45 19.10 -29.73
CA PRO A 399 15.83 17.69 -29.83
C PRO A 399 17.35 17.46 -29.86
N ASP A 400 18.10 18.48 -30.29
CA ASP A 400 19.55 18.44 -30.42
C ASP A 400 20.31 18.95 -29.18
N ASP A 401 19.58 19.35 -28.10
CA ASP A 401 20.21 19.75 -26.83
C ASP A 401 20.89 18.53 -26.17
N PRO A 402 22.21 18.56 -25.96
CA PRO A 402 22.94 17.47 -25.33
C PRO A 402 22.48 17.16 -23.90
N ASN A 403 21.70 18.03 -23.28
CA ASN A 403 21.15 17.85 -21.93
C ASN A 403 19.67 17.48 -21.95
N ILE A 404 19.08 17.18 -23.11
CA ILE A 404 17.64 16.95 -23.26
C ILE A 404 17.11 15.87 -22.31
N GLU A 405 17.82 14.76 -22.15
CA GLU A 405 17.42 13.69 -21.22
C GLU A 405 17.35 14.20 -19.77
N THR A 406 18.34 14.98 -19.34
CA THR A 406 18.38 15.59 -18.00
C THR A 406 17.25 16.60 -17.82
N LEU A 407 16.95 17.40 -18.85
CA LEU A 407 15.83 18.37 -18.82
C LEU A 407 14.48 17.67 -18.74
N ILE A 408 14.32 16.58 -19.49
CA ILE A 408 13.11 15.73 -19.42
C ILE A 408 12.98 15.06 -18.05
N GLU A 409 14.05 14.53 -17.47
CA GLU A 409 14.02 13.92 -16.13
C GLU A 409 13.63 14.92 -15.04
N ARG A 410 14.19 16.13 -15.07
CA ARG A 410 13.86 17.20 -14.12
C ARG A 410 12.39 17.62 -14.15
N LYS A 411 11.71 17.44 -15.28
CA LYS A 411 10.28 17.78 -15.44
C LYS A 411 9.34 16.58 -15.25
N ARG A 412 9.87 15.35 -15.10
CA ARG A 412 9.09 14.10 -14.95
C ARG A 412 8.76 13.74 -13.52
N GLY A 413 8.70 14.66 -12.61
CA GLY A 413 8.43 14.40 -11.21
C GLY A 413 7.54 15.44 -10.55
N MET A 414 7.14 15.13 -9.35
CA MET A 414 6.32 15.99 -8.48
C MET A 414 6.90 16.03 -7.08
N VAL A 415 6.47 17.00 -6.29
CA VAL A 415 6.61 17.02 -4.83
C VAL A 415 5.36 16.39 -4.22
N ARG A 416 5.55 15.57 -3.16
CA ARG A 416 4.43 14.93 -2.46
C ARG A 416 4.63 15.00 -0.96
#